data_419976c6ee7db3831d59b2ab147d2b0c
#
_entry.id   419976c6ee7db3831d59b2ab147d2b0c
#
_cell.length_a   1.000
_cell.length_b   1.000
_cell.length_c   1.000
_cell.angle_alpha   90.00
_cell.angle_beta   90.00
_cell.angle_gamma   90.00
#
_symmetry.space_group_name_H-M   'P 1'
#
loop_
_entity.id
_entity.type
_entity.pdbx_description
1 polymer ?
#
loop_
_entity_poly.entity_id
_entity_poly.type
_entity_poly.pdbx_seq_one_letter_code
_entity_poly.pdbx_strand_id
1 'polypeptide(L)'
;RKTRKDIPILGIKTFFCSNVCAAYRKEAYEKMGGFTFPTIFNENMIMAGNLIKAGYAVFYAADAQVIHSHNYTWIQQFKRNFDLAVSQADHPEIFKDVPSEGEGIRLVKSACFYLIKKGRPWLFPQLVFSSAFKFLGYRMGKNYRKLPRRLVMKFTMNPDYWKKKN
;
A
#
# COMPACT_ATOMS: atom_id res chain seq x y z
N ARG A 1 -4.19 -18.47 -4.16
CA ARG A 1 -2.87 -18.73 -3.55
C ARG A 1 -1.81 -17.94 -4.29
N LYS A 2 -0.93 -17.23 -3.55
CA LYS A 2 0.20 -16.46 -4.07
C LYS A 2 1.49 -16.96 -3.43
N THR A 3 2.53 -17.12 -4.24
CA THR A 3 3.83 -17.69 -3.87
C THR A 3 4.96 -16.87 -4.49
N ARG A 4 6.21 -17.21 -4.21
CA ARG A 4 7.39 -16.58 -4.81
C ARG A 4 7.39 -16.66 -6.35
N LYS A 5 6.82 -17.74 -6.94
CA LYS A 5 6.72 -17.91 -8.39
C LYS A 5 5.80 -16.89 -9.08
N ASP A 6 4.90 -16.28 -8.32
CA ASP A 6 3.93 -15.31 -8.83
C ASP A 6 4.48 -13.88 -8.88
N ILE A 7 5.66 -13.60 -8.28
CA ILE A 7 6.27 -12.27 -8.25
C ILE A 7 6.48 -11.70 -9.67
N PRO A 8 7.03 -12.41 -10.65
CA PRO A 8 7.22 -11.88 -12.00
C PRO A 8 5.92 -11.53 -12.72
N ILE A 9 4.80 -12.19 -12.35
CA ILE A 9 3.50 -12.04 -13.00
C ILE A 9 2.64 -10.99 -12.30
N LEU A 10 2.55 -11.07 -10.97
CA LEU A 10 1.67 -10.24 -10.15
C LEU A 10 2.35 -9.00 -9.57
N GLY A 11 3.70 -8.93 -9.61
CA GLY A 11 4.45 -7.83 -9.03
C GLY A 11 4.09 -7.62 -7.55
N ILE A 12 3.87 -6.37 -7.19
CA ILE A 12 3.53 -5.99 -5.80
C ILE A 12 2.24 -6.65 -5.27
N LYS A 13 1.31 -7.04 -6.14
CA LYS A 13 0.09 -7.74 -5.72
C LYS A 13 0.37 -9.10 -5.09
N THR A 14 1.54 -9.69 -5.36
CA THR A 14 1.96 -10.93 -4.70
C THR A 14 2.00 -10.76 -3.18
N PHE A 15 2.46 -9.59 -2.71
CA PHE A 15 2.60 -9.27 -1.28
C PHE A 15 1.33 -8.67 -0.67
N PHE A 16 0.30 -8.41 -1.48
CA PHE A 16 -0.93 -7.81 -0.96
C PHE A 16 -1.63 -8.77 0.01
N CYS A 17 -1.72 -8.35 1.25
CA CYS A 17 -2.47 -8.94 2.34
C CYS A 17 -3.11 -7.80 3.14
N SER A 18 -4.37 -7.93 3.53
CA SER A 18 -5.09 -6.88 4.26
C SER A 18 -5.29 -7.31 5.71
N ASN A 19 -4.75 -6.55 6.66
CA ASN A 19 -4.96 -6.80 8.10
C ASN A 19 -6.40 -6.51 8.57
N VAL A 20 -7.26 -6.01 7.70
CA VAL A 20 -8.70 -5.86 8.00
C VAL A 20 -9.33 -7.22 8.31
N CYS A 21 -8.91 -8.26 7.57
CA CYS A 21 -9.30 -9.65 7.83
C CYS A 21 -8.15 -10.56 7.37
N ALA A 22 -7.21 -10.84 8.28
CA ALA A 22 -6.07 -11.70 8.00
C ALA A 22 -5.80 -12.63 9.16
N ALA A 23 -5.47 -13.89 8.86
CA ALA A 23 -4.98 -14.88 9.79
C ALA A 23 -3.56 -15.29 9.40
N TYR A 24 -2.69 -15.41 10.37
CA TYR A 24 -1.30 -15.84 10.19
C TYR A 24 -1.07 -17.15 10.94
N ARG A 25 -0.40 -18.11 10.28
CA ARG A 25 0.07 -19.30 10.98
C ARG A 25 1.10 -18.86 12.03
N LYS A 26 0.85 -19.16 13.30
CA LYS A 26 1.64 -18.67 14.43
C LYS A 26 3.14 -18.97 14.27
N GLU A 27 3.50 -20.22 13.96
CA GLU A 27 4.90 -20.63 13.83
C GLU A 27 5.61 -19.86 12.67
N ALA A 28 4.91 -19.62 11.57
CA ALA A 28 5.47 -18.88 10.45
C ALA A 28 5.64 -17.39 10.79
N TYR A 29 4.68 -16.80 11.50
CA TYR A 29 4.73 -15.42 11.97
C TYR A 29 5.88 -15.19 12.95
N GLU A 30 6.03 -16.07 13.93
CA GLU A 30 7.10 -16.02 14.95
C GLU A 30 8.48 -16.24 14.32
N LYS A 31 8.60 -17.18 13.37
CA LYS A 31 9.83 -17.42 12.62
C LYS A 31 10.29 -16.21 11.81
N MET A 32 9.38 -15.37 11.35
CA MET A 32 9.71 -14.12 10.66
C MET A 32 9.97 -12.94 11.60
N GLY A 33 9.90 -13.15 12.92
CA GLY A 33 10.12 -12.09 13.91
C GLY A 33 8.91 -11.18 14.14
N GLY A 34 7.72 -11.59 13.70
CA GLY A 34 6.51 -10.79 13.83
C GLY A 34 6.42 -9.63 12.85
N PHE A 35 5.48 -8.71 13.10
CA PHE A 35 5.40 -7.47 12.31
C PHE A 35 6.60 -6.58 12.55
N THR A 36 7.13 -6.00 11.46
CA THR A 36 8.24 -5.04 11.53
C THR A 36 7.85 -3.81 12.35
N PHE A 37 8.66 -3.49 13.35
CA PHE A 37 8.47 -2.33 14.21
C PHE A 37 9.83 -1.62 14.44
N PRO A 38 9.88 -0.27 14.35
CA PRO A 38 8.80 0.63 13.95
C PRO A 38 8.59 0.67 12.42
N THR A 39 7.35 0.67 11.97
CA THR A 39 7.01 1.01 10.59
C THR A 39 5.83 1.98 10.56
N ILE A 40 5.80 2.88 9.57
CA ILE A 40 4.74 3.88 9.45
C ILE A 40 3.50 3.32 8.74
N PHE A 41 3.68 2.29 7.88
CA PHE A 41 2.65 1.69 7.05
C PHE A 41 3.13 0.33 6.50
N ASN A 42 2.24 -0.42 5.82
CA ASN A 42 2.55 -1.66 5.09
C ASN A 42 3.08 -2.84 5.94
N GLU A 43 2.90 -2.85 7.24
CA GLU A 43 3.35 -3.95 8.12
C GLU A 43 2.87 -5.32 7.60
N ASN A 44 1.65 -5.37 7.08
CA ASN A 44 1.04 -6.55 6.47
C ASN A 44 1.74 -6.98 5.18
N MET A 45 2.06 -6.02 4.30
CA MET A 45 2.74 -6.32 3.03
C MET A 45 4.20 -6.69 3.24
N ILE A 46 4.87 -6.08 4.22
CA ILE A 46 6.23 -6.43 4.62
C ILE A 46 6.25 -7.87 5.15
N MET A 47 5.34 -8.21 6.06
CA MET A 47 5.20 -9.57 6.59
C MET A 47 4.89 -10.58 5.47
N ALA A 48 3.92 -10.28 4.59
CA ALA A 48 3.59 -11.15 3.46
C ALA A 48 4.78 -11.33 2.51
N GLY A 49 5.55 -10.26 2.26
CA GLY A 49 6.77 -10.31 1.45
C GLY A 49 7.84 -11.23 2.07
N ASN A 50 8.08 -11.09 3.38
CA ASN A 50 9.00 -11.95 4.12
C ASN A 50 8.57 -13.42 4.07
N LEU A 51 7.29 -13.70 4.34
CA LEU A 51 6.73 -15.05 4.26
C LEU A 51 6.89 -15.67 2.87
N ILE A 52 6.55 -14.93 1.80
CA ILE A 52 6.66 -15.41 0.42
C ILE A 52 8.12 -15.66 0.03
N LYS A 53 9.04 -14.77 0.42
CA LYS A 53 10.49 -14.95 0.18
C LYS A 53 11.06 -16.15 0.94
N ALA A 54 10.53 -16.43 2.12
CA ALA A 54 10.87 -17.61 2.92
C ALA A 54 10.23 -18.93 2.44
N GLY A 55 9.48 -18.92 1.32
CA GLY A 55 8.86 -20.10 0.71
C GLY A 55 7.43 -20.39 1.18
N TYR A 56 6.85 -19.57 2.05
CA TYR A 56 5.44 -19.65 2.41
C TYR A 56 4.53 -19.11 1.32
N ALA A 57 3.23 -19.22 1.50
CA ALA A 57 2.22 -18.71 0.58
C ALA A 57 1.21 -17.80 1.28
N VAL A 58 0.70 -16.80 0.56
CA VAL A 58 -0.48 -16.03 0.95
C VAL A 58 -1.69 -16.60 0.23
N PHE A 59 -2.73 -16.93 0.98
CA PHE A 59 -3.98 -17.46 0.44
C PHE A 59 -5.08 -16.40 0.57
N TYR A 60 -5.84 -16.19 -0.48
CA TYR A 60 -7.04 -15.33 -0.46
C TYR A 60 -8.26 -16.23 -0.25
N ALA A 61 -8.92 -16.07 0.91
CA ALA A 61 -10.15 -16.76 1.24
C ALA A 61 -11.34 -15.89 0.81
N ALA A 62 -11.94 -16.21 -0.34
CA ALA A 62 -13.02 -15.39 -0.91
C ALA A 62 -14.30 -15.39 -0.05
N ASP A 63 -14.50 -16.46 0.73
CA ASP A 63 -15.67 -16.64 1.58
C ASP A 63 -15.54 -15.89 2.94
N ALA A 64 -14.32 -15.47 3.30
CA ALA A 64 -14.08 -14.65 4.49
C ALA A 64 -14.36 -13.18 4.17
N GLN A 65 -15.59 -12.74 4.38
CA GLN A 65 -16.05 -11.41 4.04
C GLN A 65 -16.19 -10.53 5.28
N VAL A 66 -15.76 -9.28 5.17
CA VAL A 66 -15.92 -8.24 6.19
C VAL A 66 -16.39 -6.95 5.56
N ILE A 67 -17.24 -6.21 6.26
CA ILE A 67 -17.63 -4.86 5.84
C ILE A 67 -16.60 -3.89 6.39
N HIS A 68 -15.90 -3.21 5.49
CA HIS A 68 -14.88 -2.24 5.84
C HIS A 68 -14.91 -1.06 4.87
N SER A 69 -15.02 0.15 5.40
CA SER A 69 -15.03 1.36 4.59
C SER A 69 -14.26 2.50 5.25
N HIS A 70 -13.72 3.37 4.41
CA HIS A 70 -13.07 4.60 4.83
C HIS A 70 -13.51 5.75 3.92
N ASN A 71 -14.10 6.78 4.49
CA ASN A 71 -14.46 8.01 3.80
C ASN A 71 -13.34 9.05 3.94
N TYR A 72 -12.22 8.82 3.24
CA TYR A 72 -11.10 9.76 3.26
C TYR A 72 -11.34 10.94 2.34
N THR A 73 -11.10 12.15 2.84
CA THR A 73 -10.97 13.37 2.03
C THR A 73 -9.76 13.26 1.09
N TRP A 74 -9.67 14.13 0.09
CA TRP A 74 -8.52 14.15 -0.84
C TRP A 74 -7.19 14.40 -0.11
N ILE A 75 -7.19 15.29 0.89
CA ILE A 75 -6.01 15.55 1.73
C ILE A 75 -5.61 14.31 2.53
N GLN A 76 -6.56 13.61 3.11
CA GLN A 76 -6.28 12.35 3.83
C GLN A 76 -5.78 11.27 2.87
N GLN A 77 -6.31 11.18 1.65
CA GLN A 77 -5.80 10.28 0.61
C GLN A 77 -4.35 10.61 0.24
N PHE A 78 -4.02 11.90 0.10
CA PHE A 78 -2.64 12.34 -0.11
C PHE A 78 -1.73 11.87 1.02
N LYS A 79 -2.08 12.21 2.27
CA LYS A 79 -1.28 11.87 3.46
C LYS A 79 -1.09 10.36 3.62
N ARG A 80 -2.17 9.58 3.43
CA ARG A 80 -2.13 8.12 3.48
C ARG A 80 -1.17 7.53 2.44
N ASN A 81 -1.21 8.04 1.22
CA ASN A 81 -0.32 7.57 0.15
C ASN A 81 1.12 8.06 0.35
N PHE A 82 1.32 9.21 1.02
CA PHE A 82 2.64 9.66 1.46
C PHE A 82 3.25 8.66 2.44
N ASP A 83 2.54 8.31 3.52
CA ASP A 83 3.03 7.36 4.53
C ASP A 83 3.26 5.95 3.93
N LEU A 84 2.36 5.50 3.04
CA LEU A 84 2.53 4.25 2.31
C LEU A 84 3.84 4.24 1.51
N ALA A 85 4.13 5.31 0.80
CA ALA A 85 5.33 5.42 -0.02
C ALA A 85 6.61 5.58 0.81
N VAL A 86 6.54 6.27 1.96
CA VAL A 86 7.63 6.33 2.95
C VAL A 86 7.99 4.91 3.40
N SER A 87 7.00 4.12 3.80
CA SER A 87 7.21 2.74 4.21
C SER A 87 7.87 1.90 3.11
N GLN A 88 7.42 2.05 1.86
CA GLN A 88 8.04 1.36 0.72
C GLN A 88 9.49 1.81 0.46
N ALA A 89 9.81 3.09 0.68
CA ALA A 89 11.15 3.61 0.54
C ALA A 89 12.10 3.16 1.66
N ASP A 90 11.55 2.89 2.84
CA ASP A 90 12.30 2.41 4.00
C ASP A 90 12.51 0.88 4.00
N HIS A 91 11.74 0.15 3.19
CA HIS A 91 11.82 -1.32 3.05
C HIS A 91 12.16 -1.74 1.61
N PRO A 92 13.31 -1.32 1.05
CA PRO A 92 13.72 -1.69 -0.30
C PRO A 92 13.91 -3.19 -0.48
N GLU A 93 14.24 -3.93 0.58
CA GLU A 93 14.39 -5.39 0.59
C GLU A 93 13.09 -6.11 0.17
N ILE A 94 11.93 -5.46 0.34
CA ILE A 94 10.61 -5.99 -0.07
C ILE A 94 10.16 -5.36 -1.38
N PHE A 95 10.29 -4.03 -1.54
CA PHE A 95 9.56 -3.28 -2.55
C PHE A 95 10.39 -2.84 -3.76
N LYS A 96 11.73 -2.98 -3.73
CA LYS A 96 12.62 -2.48 -4.81
C LYS A 96 12.29 -3.08 -6.17
N ASP A 97 12.04 -4.40 -6.22
CA ASP A 97 11.86 -5.14 -7.47
C ASP A 97 10.38 -5.28 -7.88
N VAL A 98 9.47 -4.66 -7.14
CA VAL A 98 8.02 -4.75 -7.37
C VAL A 98 7.36 -3.36 -7.30
N PRO A 99 7.61 -2.46 -8.27
CA PRO A 99 7.08 -1.11 -8.27
C PRO A 99 5.54 -1.11 -8.32
N SER A 100 4.93 -0.16 -7.62
CA SER A 100 3.46 -0.05 -7.49
C SER A 100 2.82 0.97 -8.44
N GLU A 101 3.60 1.83 -9.08
CA GLU A 101 3.11 2.92 -9.95
C GLU A 101 2.30 2.39 -11.14
N GLY A 102 2.75 1.34 -11.79
CA GLY A 102 2.05 0.72 -12.92
C GLY A 102 0.66 0.20 -12.56
N GLU A 103 0.50 -0.33 -11.36
CA GLU A 103 -0.80 -0.82 -10.87
C GLU A 103 -1.78 0.33 -10.60
N GLY A 104 -1.30 1.46 -10.09
CA GLY A 104 -2.12 2.65 -9.90
C GLY A 104 -2.68 3.19 -11.23
N ILE A 105 -1.85 3.27 -12.26
CA ILE A 105 -2.27 3.71 -13.61
C ILE A 105 -3.30 2.73 -14.20
N ARG A 106 -3.05 1.42 -14.07
CA ARG A 106 -3.97 0.39 -14.55
C ARG A 106 -5.34 0.49 -13.87
N LEU A 107 -5.36 0.73 -12.57
CA LEU A 107 -6.59 0.91 -11.80
C LEU A 107 -7.39 2.12 -12.29
N VAL A 108 -6.74 3.27 -12.50
CA VAL A 108 -7.41 4.49 -13.01
C VAL A 108 -7.99 4.24 -14.40
N LYS A 109 -7.24 3.62 -15.32
CA LYS A 109 -7.74 3.26 -16.66
C LYS A 109 -8.97 2.34 -16.57
N SER A 110 -8.93 1.30 -15.73
CA SER A 110 -10.06 0.38 -15.52
C SER A 110 -11.28 1.11 -14.93
N ALA A 111 -11.07 2.02 -14.00
CA ALA A 111 -12.14 2.82 -13.41
C ALA A 111 -12.77 3.77 -14.43
N CYS A 112 -11.98 4.42 -15.30
CA CYS A 112 -12.50 5.23 -16.41
C CYS A 112 -13.38 4.40 -17.33
N PHE A 113 -12.88 3.24 -17.77
CA PHE A 113 -13.65 2.35 -18.65
C PHE A 113 -14.96 1.89 -18.00
N TYR A 114 -14.91 1.55 -16.71
CA TYR A 114 -16.11 1.17 -15.95
C TYR A 114 -17.13 2.30 -15.89
N LEU A 115 -16.70 3.56 -15.65
CA LEU A 115 -17.60 4.73 -15.60
C LEU A 115 -18.26 4.99 -16.95
N ILE A 116 -17.52 4.84 -18.07
CA ILE A 116 -18.09 4.93 -19.42
C ILE A 116 -19.17 3.87 -19.63
N LYS A 117 -18.83 2.60 -19.32
CA LYS A 117 -19.76 1.47 -19.49
C LYS A 117 -21.04 1.63 -18.66
N LYS A 118 -20.94 2.30 -17.50
CA LYS A 118 -22.08 2.58 -16.62
C LYS A 118 -22.81 3.89 -16.96
N GLY A 119 -22.42 4.59 -18.02
CA GLY A 119 -23.03 5.86 -18.43
C GLY A 119 -22.87 6.98 -17.40
N ARG A 120 -21.74 7.00 -16.66
CA ARG A 120 -21.46 7.98 -15.59
C ARG A 120 -20.18 8.79 -15.82
N PRO A 121 -19.96 9.39 -17.02
CA PRO A 121 -18.71 10.11 -17.33
C PRO A 121 -18.53 11.39 -16.48
N TRP A 122 -19.58 11.98 -15.92
CA TRP A 122 -19.50 13.14 -15.03
C TRP A 122 -18.69 12.90 -13.74
N LEU A 123 -18.43 11.63 -13.39
CA LEU A 123 -17.57 11.27 -12.26
C LEU A 123 -16.06 11.29 -12.59
N PHE A 124 -15.68 11.52 -13.87
CA PHE A 124 -14.27 11.59 -14.27
C PHE A 124 -13.49 12.67 -13.53
N PRO A 125 -13.98 13.91 -13.38
CA PRO A 125 -13.23 14.91 -12.63
C PRO A 125 -12.90 14.47 -11.21
N GLN A 126 -13.85 13.88 -10.49
CA GLN A 126 -13.66 13.36 -9.14
C GLN A 126 -12.62 12.21 -9.11
N LEU A 127 -12.69 11.28 -10.07
CA LEU A 127 -11.71 10.19 -10.21
C LEU A 127 -10.31 10.74 -10.47
N VAL A 128 -10.17 11.70 -11.38
CA VAL A 128 -8.88 12.32 -11.75
C VAL A 128 -8.30 13.06 -10.54
N PHE A 129 -9.07 13.94 -9.88
CA PHE A 129 -8.61 14.67 -8.70
C PHE A 129 -8.18 13.71 -7.58
N SER A 130 -9.01 12.73 -7.24
CA SER A 130 -8.68 11.73 -6.22
C SER A 130 -7.39 10.98 -6.56
N SER A 131 -7.23 10.57 -7.81
CA SER A 131 -6.04 9.86 -8.29
C SER A 131 -4.80 10.75 -8.28
N ALA A 132 -4.94 12.03 -8.66
CA ALA A 132 -3.84 12.99 -8.61
C ALA A 132 -3.32 13.22 -7.19
N PHE A 133 -4.20 13.40 -6.20
CA PHE A 133 -3.81 13.54 -4.79
C PHE A 133 -3.09 12.29 -4.27
N LYS A 134 -3.58 11.09 -4.61
CA LYS A 134 -2.91 9.82 -4.26
C LYS A 134 -1.52 9.75 -4.89
N PHE A 135 -1.42 10.06 -6.17
CA PHE A 135 -0.15 10.01 -6.91
C PHE A 135 0.86 11.03 -6.36
N LEU A 136 0.44 12.27 -6.11
CA LEU A 136 1.30 13.30 -5.53
C LEU A 136 1.80 12.89 -4.15
N GLY A 137 0.92 12.41 -3.28
CA GLY A 137 1.30 11.88 -1.98
C GLY A 137 2.34 10.77 -2.09
N TYR A 138 2.08 9.81 -2.96
CA TYR A 138 3.00 8.70 -3.23
C TYR A 138 4.37 9.18 -3.73
N ARG A 139 4.42 10.06 -4.73
CA ARG A 139 5.68 10.60 -5.28
C ARG A 139 6.49 11.37 -4.23
N MET A 140 5.81 12.18 -3.40
CA MET A 140 6.47 12.91 -2.31
C MET A 140 6.96 11.96 -1.22
N GLY A 141 6.18 10.95 -0.86
CA GLY A 141 6.59 9.93 0.12
C GLY A 141 7.78 9.10 -0.34
N LYS A 142 7.85 8.70 -1.61
CA LYS A 142 9.05 8.01 -2.17
C LYS A 142 10.32 8.84 -2.06
N ASN A 143 10.19 10.16 -2.09
CA ASN A 143 11.31 11.10 -2.03
C ASN A 143 11.39 11.85 -0.68
N TYR A 144 10.76 11.35 0.37
CA TYR A 144 10.63 12.06 1.64
C TYR A 144 11.96 12.49 2.25
N ARG A 145 13.05 11.74 2.01
CA ARG A 145 14.40 12.06 2.50
C ARG A 145 14.96 13.36 1.93
N LYS A 146 14.42 13.83 0.78
CA LYS A 146 14.77 15.12 0.16
C LYS A 146 13.91 16.29 0.65
N LEU A 147 12.87 16.01 1.44
CA LEU A 147 11.95 17.02 1.92
C LEU A 147 12.41 17.60 3.28
N PRO A 148 12.23 18.90 3.51
CA PRO A 148 12.40 19.47 4.83
C PRO A 148 11.47 18.81 5.85
N ARG A 149 11.95 18.59 7.08
CA ARG A 149 11.19 17.93 8.15
C ARG A 149 9.80 18.54 8.36
N ARG A 150 9.68 19.88 8.25
CA ARG A 150 8.39 20.58 8.36
C ARG A 150 7.36 20.09 7.34
N LEU A 151 7.76 19.82 6.11
CA LEU A 151 6.89 19.28 5.08
C LEU A 151 6.52 17.81 5.35
N VAL A 152 7.48 16.99 5.79
CA VAL A 152 7.22 15.61 6.18
C VAL A 152 6.15 15.56 7.28
N MET A 153 6.27 16.38 8.31
CA MET A 153 5.30 16.48 9.41
C MET A 153 3.92 16.97 8.95
N LYS A 154 3.84 17.81 7.92
CA LYS A 154 2.58 18.29 7.33
C LYS A 154 1.90 17.21 6.47
N PHE A 155 2.70 16.37 5.80
CA PHE A 155 2.22 15.40 4.82
C PHE A 155 1.90 14.02 5.41
N THR A 156 2.40 13.70 6.59
CA THR A 156 2.09 12.44 7.27
C THR A 156 0.70 12.44 7.91
N MET A 157 0.11 11.26 8.05
CA MET A 157 -1.02 10.98 8.95
C MET A 157 -0.54 10.55 10.35
N ASN A 158 0.74 10.16 10.47
CA ASN A 158 1.32 9.55 11.67
C ASN A 158 2.47 10.40 12.24
N PRO A 159 2.20 11.59 12.78
CA PRO A 159 3.26 12.49 13.29
C PRO A 159 4.07 11.87 14.44
N ASP A 160 3.48 10.98 15.23
CA ASP A 160 4.15 10.34 16.37
C ASP A 160 5.22 9.33 15.92
N TYR A 161 5.06 8.69 14.75
CA TYR A 161 6.11 7.89 14.14
C TYR A 161 7.39 8.73 13.94
N TRP A 162 7.22 9.94 13.44
CA TRP A 162 8.35 10.84 13.14
C TRP A 162 8.99 11.45 14.37
N LYS A 163 8.27 11.58 15.48
CA LYS A 163 8.83 12.01 16.77
C LYS A 163 9.75 10.96 17.36
N LYS A 164 9.45 9.67 17.13
CA LYS A 164 10.24 8.54 17.64
C LYS A 164 11.42 8.16 16.73
N LYS A 165 11.45 8.64 15.50
CA LYS A 165 12.45 8.34 14.48
C LYS A 165 13.65 9.33 14.50
N ASN A 166 13.88 10.02 15.62
CA ASN A 166 15.07 10.89 15.81
C ASN A 166 16.25 10.08 16.27
#